data_822a7e4bdc7401586272ea32fdc52175
#
_entry.id   822a7e4bdc7401586272ea32fdc52175
#
_cell.length_a   1.000
_cell.length_b   1.000
_cell.length_c   1.000
_cell.angle_alpha   90.00
_cell.angle_beta   90.00
_cell.angle_gamma   90.00
#
_symmetry.space_group_name_H-M   'P 1'
#
loop_
_entity.id
_entity.type
_entity.pdbx_description
1 polymer ?
#
loop_
_entity_poly.entity_id
_entity_poly.type
_entity_poly.pdbx_seq_one_letter_code
_entity_poly.pdbx_strand_id
1 'polypeptide(L)'
;ASYFIADRCQEFNDDFMMCQKENGTNGAVNCLKEGRKVTRCASSVLRDLNTHCKDEFEMHFKCLNYSNMEFKNCRKAESMLNECVFKSLGLKKTIPGDGGREVWKNQIYKPIHPHFPSEKAFERQQEQ
;
A
#
# COMPACT_ATOMS: atom_id res chain seq x y z
N ALA A 1 0.91 2.55 -3.69
CA ALA A 1 0.32 1.70 -4.74
C ALA A 1 0.13 0.23 -4.32
N SER A 2 0.89 -0.25 -3.35
CA SER A 2 0.85 -1.66 -2.93
C SER A 2 -0.54 -2.14 -2.48
N TYR A 3 -1.26 -1.33 -1.73
CA TYR A 3 -2.61 -1.68 -1.28
C TYR A 3 -3.60 -1.79 -2.43
N PHE A 4 -3.48 -0.95 -3.43
CA PHE A 4 -4.35 -0.96 -4.60
C PHE A 4 -4.03 -2.12 -5.54
N ILE A 5 -2.76 -2.45 -5.69
CA ILE A 5 -2.31 -3.65 -6.39
C ILE A 5 -2.85 -4.90 -5.67
N ALA A 6 -2.75 -4.94 -4.35
CA ALA A 6 -3.25 -6.06 -3.56
C ALA A 6 -4.77 -6.25 -3.73
N ASP A 7 -5.53 -5.17 -3.76
CA ASP A 7 -6.99 -5.25 -3.95
C ASP A 7 -7.37 -5.80 -5.33
N ARG A 8 -6.79 -5.25 -6.39
CA ARG A 8 -7.11 -5.67 -7.76
C ARG A 8 -6.55 -7.05 -8.10
N CYS A 9 -5.35 -7.36 -7.62
CA CYS A 9 -4.58 -8.52 -8.04
C CYS A 9 -4.56 -9.66 -7.02
N GLN A 10 -5.43 -9.63 -6.03
CA GLN A 10 -5.47 -10.63 -4.96
C GLN A 10 -5.60 -12.05 -5.50
N GLU A 11 -6.52 -12.28 -6.42
CA GLU A 11 -6.77 -13.59 -7.02
C GLU A 11 -5.53 -14.14 -7.73
N PHE A 12 -4.87 -13.32 -8.55
CA PHE A 12 -3.65 -13.72 -9.24
C PHE A 12 -2.48 -13.97 -8.30
N ASN A 13 -2.38 -13.16 -7.26
CA ASN A 13 -1.35 -13.34 -6.24
C ASN A 13 -1.55 -14.60 -5.42
N ASP A 14 -2.80 -14.92 -5.08
CA ASP A 14 -3.14 -16.16 -4.37
C ASP A 14 -2.79 -17.39 -5.20
N ASP A 15 -3.10 -17.38 -6.50
CA ASP A 15 -2.73 -18.45 -7.43
C ASP A 15 -1.22 -18.62 -7.53
N PHE A 16 -0.48 -17.52 -7.61
CA PHE A 16 0.98 -17.54 -7.64
C PHE A 16 1.58 -18.12 -6.35
N MET A 17 1.10 -17.68 -5.19
CA MET A 17 1.57 -18.17 -3.90
C MET A 17 1.25 -19.66 -3.70
N MET A 18 0.09 -20.11 -4.14
CA MET A 18 -0.29 -21.52 -4.09
C MET A 18 0.62 -22.35 -5.00
N CYS A 19 0.91 -21.87 -6.21
CA CYS A 19 1.84 -22.52 -7.13
C CYS A 19 3.25 -22.64 -6.52
N GLN A 20 3.76 -21.58 -5.88
CA GLN A 20 5.05 -21.61 -5.18
C GLN A 20 5.08 -22.65 -4.06
N LYS A 21 4.00 -22.74 -3.30
CA LYS A 21 3.88 -23.71 -2.20
C LYS A 21 3.86 -25.16 -2.70
N GLU A 22 3.16 -25.40 -3.81
CA GLU A 22 3.05 -26.75 -4.41
C GLU A 22 4.35 -27.22 -5.06
N ASN A 23 5.11 -26.30 -5.67
CA ASN A 23 6.32 -26.64 -6.44
C ASN A 23 7.61 -26.51 -5.63
N GLY A 24 7.61 -25.94 -4.45
CA GLY A 24 8.77 -25.79 -3.59
C GLY A 24 9.97 -25.12 -4.29
N THR A 25 11.08 -25.82 -4.37
CA THR A 25 12.33 -25.31 -4.99
C THR A 25 12.22 -25.07 -6.49
N ASN A 26 11.28 -25.73 -7.18
CA ASN A 26 11.04 -25.59 -8.60
C ASN A 26 10.05 -24.48 -8.94
N GLY A 27 9.54 -23.78 -7.94
CA GLY A 27 8.55 -22.71 -8.12
C GLY A 27 9.01 -21.59 -9.03
N ALA A 28 10.30 -21.26 -9.03
CA ALA A 28 10.86 -20.21 -9.87
C ALA A 28 10.67 -20.48 -11.38
N VAL A 29 10.64 -21.74 -11.78
CA VAL A 29 10.45 -22.15 -13.19
C VAL A 29 8.99 -22.49 -13.47
N ASN A 30 8.35 -23.27 -12.60
CA ASN A 30 7.02 -23.81 -12.85
C ASN A 30 5.90 -22.79 -12.67
N CYS A 31 6.16 -21.68 -11.97
CA CYS A 31 5.17 -20.64 -11.68
C CYS A 31 5.35 -19.37 -12.52
N LEU A 32 6.07 -19.43 -13.64
CA LEU A 32 6.27 -18.27 -14.52
C LEU A 32 4.96 -17.74 -15.11
N LYS A 33 4.03 -18.62 -15.45
CA LYS A 33 2.73 -18.24 -16.00
C LYS A 33 1.91 -17.43 -14.99
N GLU A 34 1.83 -17.89 -13.76
CA GLU A 34 1.12 -17.22 -12.68
C GLU A 34 1.81 -15.91 -12.31
N GLY A 35 3.14 -15.90 -12.25
CA GLY A 35 3.93 -14.68 -12.00
C GLY A 35 3.73 -13.60 -13.07
N ARG A 36 3.61 -14.00 -14.34
CA ARG A 36 3.31 -13.06 -15.43
C ARG A 36 1.93 -12.42 -15.27
N LYS A 37 0.94 -13.18 -14.84
CA LYS A 37 -0.41 -12.65 -14.56
C LYS A 37 -0.38 -11.60 -13.46
N VAL A 38 0.34 -11.86 -12.39
CA VAL A 38 0.51 -10.90 -11.28
C VAL A 38 1.19 -9.63 -11.78
N THR A 39 2.26 -9.75 -12.54
CA THR A 39 3.00 -8.60 -13.08
C THR A 39 2.14 -7.76 -14.03
N ARG A 40 1.37 -8.40 -14.90
CA ARG A 40 0.45 -7.70 -15.82
C ARG A 40 -0.63 -6.95 -15.06
N CYS A 41 -1.19 -7.56 -14.04
CA CYS A 41 -2.19 -6.93 -13.18
C CYS A 41 -1.59 -5.71 -12.45
N ALA A 42 -0.43 -5.84 -11.83
CA ALA A 42 0.25 -4.74 -11.16
C ALA A 42 0.55 -3.59 -12.13
N SER A 43 1.02 -3.89 -13.33
CA SER A 43 1.26 -2.89 -14.38
C SER A 43 -0.03 -2.17 -14.79
N SER A 44 -1.15 -2.87 -14.83
CA SER A 44 -2.45 -2.26 -15.14
C SER A 44 -2.87 -1.27 -14.06
N VAL A 45 -2.64 -1.57 -12.80
CA VAL A 45 -2.94 -0.65 -11.69
C VAL A 45 -2.10 0.61 -11.79
N LEU A 46 -0.79 0.48 -12.03
CA LEU A 46 0.10 1.63 -12.18
C LEU A 46 -0.28 2.50 -13.38
N ARG A 47 -0.65 1.89 -14.48
CA ARG A 47 -1.12 2.61 -15.67
C ARG A 47 -2.40 3.38 -15.38
N ASP A 48 -3.35 2.78 -14.69
CA ASP A 48 -4.61 3.44 -14.32
C ASP A 48 -4.38 4.58 -13.32
N LEU A 49 -3.46 4.42 -12.37
CA LEU A 49 -3.06 5.50 -11.47
C LEU A 49 -2.48 6.68 -12.25
N ASN A 50 -1.61 6.42 -13.22
CA ASN A 50 -1.03 7.46 -14.06
C ASN A 50 -2.03 8.12 -15.01
N THR A 51 -3.11 7.42 -15.37
CA THR A 51 -4.15 7.95 -16.25
C THR A 51 -5.18 8.78 -15.49
N HIS A 52 -5.65 8.30 -14.35
CA HIS A 52 -6.77 8.89 -13.61
C HIS A 52 -6.34 9.74 -12.41
N CYS A 53 -5.26 9.38 -11.74
CA CYS A 53 -4.79 10.04 -10.51
C CYS A 53 -3.31 10.42 -10.60
N LYS A 54 -2.88 10.90 -11.76
CA LYS A 54 -1.47 11.20 -12.02
C LYS A 54 -0.87 12.20 -11.04
N ASP A 55 -1.55 13.32 -10.82
CA ASP A 55 -1.02 14.41 -9.99
C ASP A 55 -0.93 13.99 -8.52
N GLU A 56 -1.94 13.33 -8.01
CA GLU A 56 -1.99 12.83 -6.63
C GLU A 56 -0.95 11.74 -6.41
N PHE A 57 -0.80 10.83 -7.37
CA PHE A 57 0.19 9.75 -7.31
C PHE A 57 1.62 10.31 -7.35
N GLU A 58 1.87 11.25 -8.25
CA GLU A 58 3.16 11.93 -8.37
C GLU A 58 3.51 12.69 -7.10
N MET A 59 2.58 13.41 -6.53
CA MET A 59 2.76 14.14 -5.28
C MET A 59 3.12 13.19 -4.14
N HIS A 60 2.46 12.03 -4.05
CA HIS A 60 2.72 11.03 -3.02
C HIS A 60 4.12 10.44 -3.15
N PHE A 61 4.51 9.94 -4.32
CA PHE A 61 5.83 9.33 -4.46
C PHE A 61 6.98 10.35 -4.39
N LYS A 62 6.79 11.57 -4.84
CA LYS A 62 7.77 12.65 -4.66
C LYS A 62 7.94 12.98 -3.18
N CYS A 63 6.86 13.08 -2.43
CA CYS A 63 6.91 13.28 -0.99
C CYS A 63 7.71 12.16 -0.30
N LEU A 64 7.45 10.91 -0.65
CA LEU A 64 8.20 9.76 -0.12
C LEU A 64 9.69 9.84 -0.45
N ASN A 65 10.04 10.23 -1.66
CA ASN A 65 11.45 10.40 -2.07
C ASN A 65 12.16 11.47 -1.24
N TYR A 66 11.49 12.60 -0.98
CA TYR A 66 12.05 13.66 -0.14
C TYR A 66 12.11 13.30 1.35
N SER A 67 11.26 12.39 1.80
CA SER A 67 11.14 12.02 3.20
C SER A 67 11.82 10.68 3.53
N ASN A 68 12.78 10.27 2.73
CA ASN A 68 13.52 9.01 2.93
C ASN A 68 12.61 7.78 3.04
N MET A 69 11.54 7.75 2.27
CA MET A 69 10.51 6.69 2.26
C MET A 69 9.77 6.51 3.61
N GLU A 70 9.78 7.53 4.45
CA GLU A 70 9.03 7.50 5.71
C GLU A 70 7.56 7.86 5.47
N PHE A 71 6.67 6.92 5.62
CA PHE A 71 5.23 7.10 5.37
C PHE A 71 4.59 8.17 6.26
N LYS A 72 5.06 8.30 7.50
CA LYS A 72 4.54 9.27 8.47
C LYS A 72 4.55 10.71 7.98
N ASN A 73 5.51 11.08 7.12
CA ASN A 73 5.69 12.44 6.63
C ASN A 73 4.78 12.76 5.42
N CYS A 74 4.16 11.76 4.84
CA CYS A 74 3.39 11.90 3.60
C CYS A 74 1.92 11.50 3.74
N ARG A 75 1.36 11.56 4.94
CA ARG A 75 -0.03 11.16 5.19
C ARG A 75 -1.06 12.03 4.46
N LYS A 76 -0.79 13.31 4.32
CA LYS A 76 -1.67 14.21 3.58
C LYS A 76 -1.72 13.86 2.09
N ALA A 77 -0.56 13.66 1.47
CA ALA A 77 -0.46 13.27 0.06
C ALA A 77 -1.08 11.88 -0.16
N GLU A 78 -0.86 10.94 0.75
CA GLU A 78 -1.48 9.62 0.74
C GLU A 78 -3.01 9.70 0.79
N SER A 79 -3.55 10.58 1.64
CA SER A 79 -5.00 10.80 1.73
C SER A 79 -5.59 11.31 0.42
N MET A 80 -4.92 12.24 -0.24
CA MET A 80 -5.37 12.77 -1.54
C MET A 80 -5.35 11.68 -2.61
N LEU A 81 -4.31 10.86 -2.64
CA LEU A 81 -4.23 9.72 -3.54
C LEU A 81 -5.34 8.70 -3.26
N ASN A 82 -5.56 8.34 -2.00
CA ASN A 82 -6.62 7.40 -1.61
C ASN A 82 -7.99 7.88 -2.08
N GLU A 83 -8.30 9.14 -1.88
CA GLU A 83 -9.58 9.72 -2.29
C GLU A 83 -9.77 9.64 -3.80
N CYS A 84 -8.74 10.01 -4.58
CA CYS A 84 -8.79 9.92 -6.03
C CYS A 84 -8.99 8.49 -6.51
N VAL A 85 -8.25 7.53 -5.97
CA VAL A 85 -8.34 6.12 -6.35
C VAL A 85 -9.69 5.52 -6.00
N PHE A 86 -10.24 5.83 -4.85
CA PHE A 86 -11.56 5.32 -4.45
C PHE A 86 -12.67 5.83 -5.36
N LYS A 87 -12.58 7.09 -5.79
CA LYS A 87 -13.56 7.68 -6.71
C LYS A 87 -13.42 7.17 -8.14
N SER A 88 -12.20 7.18 -8.66
CA SER A 88 -11.93 6.96 -10.08
C SER A 88 -11.80 5.50 -10.46
N LEU A 89 -11.17 4.69 -9.62
CA LEU A 89 -10.85 3.29 -9.92
C LEU A 89 -11.71 2.29 -9.14
N GLY A 90 -12.42 2.75 -8.11
CA GLY A 90 -13.26 1.89 -7.28
C GLY A 90 -12.47 0.85 -6.47
N LEU A 91 -11.17 1.05 -6.31
CA LEU A 91 -10.33 0.16 -5.51
C LEU A 91 -10.48 0.45 -4.03
N LYS A 92 -10.19 -0.55 -3.21
CA LYS A 92 -10.28 -0.47 -1.75
C LYS A 92 -8.89 -0.55 -1.14
N LYS A 93 -8.75 0.04 0.04
CA LYS A 93 -7.53 -0.05 0.83
C LYS A 93 -7.85 -0.76 2.14
N THR A 94 -7.33 -1.97 2.30
CA THR A 94 -7.47 -2.77 3.52
C THR A 94 -6.11 -3.07 4.10
N ILE A 95 -6.01 -2.98 5.42
CA ILE A 95 -4.79 -3.33 6.14
C ILE A 95 -4.99 -4.73 6.71
N PRO A 96 -4.12 -5.70 6.38
CA PRO A 96 -4.24 -7.06 6.90
C PRO A 96 -4.22 -7.09 8.43
N GLY A 97 -5.11 -7.87 9.01
CA GLY A 97 -5.20 -8.01 10.47
C GLY A 97 -6.01 -6.93 11.18
N ASP A 98 -6.54 -5.97 10.44
CA ASP A 98 -7.24 -4.81 11.03
C ASP A 98 -8.77 -5.00 11.12
N GLY A 99 -9.28 -6.14 10.71
CA GLY A 99 -10.71 -6.46 10.76
C GLY A 99 -11.60 -5.58 9.88
N GLY A 100 -11.04 -5.02 8.81
CA GLY A 100 -11.75 -4.14 7.89
C GLY A 100 -11.88 -2.70 8.36
N ARG A 101 -11.20 -2.33 9.45
CA ARG A 101 -11.19 -0.93 9.93
C ARG A 101 -10.39 -0.05 8.98
N GLU A 102 -10.89 1.17 8.78
CA GLU A 102 -10.22 2.16 7.92
C GLU A 102 -9.24 3.01 8.75
N VAL A 103 -8.25 2.36 9.35
CA VAL A 103 -7.26 3.00 10.25
C VAL A 103 -6.52 4.14 9.54
N TRP A 104 -6.29 4.00 8.25
CA TRP A 104 -5.62 5.02 7.44
C TRP A 104 -6.36 6.36 7.43
N LYS A 105 -7.65 6.40 7.64
CA LYS A 105 -8.42 7.65 7.77
C LYS A 105 -7.98 8.49 8.97
N ASN A 106 -7.64 7.82 10.06
CA ASN A 106 -7.23 8.49 11.30
C ASN A 106 -5.75 8.87 11.32
N GLN A 107 -4.95 8.31 10.43
CA GLN A 107 -3.50 8.56 10.40
C GLN A 107 -3.15 10.00 10.02
N ILE A 108 -4.02 10.68 9.29
CA ILE A 108 -3.85 12.09 8.89
C ILE A 108 -3.80 13.01 10.11
N TYR A 109 -4.56 12.69 11.14
CA TYR A 109 -4.73 13.51 12.35
C TYR A 109 -3.83 13.09 13.50
N LYS A 110 -3.13 11.96 13.37
CA LYS A 110 -2.20 11.52 14.41
C LYS A 110 -0.95 12.39 14.40
N PRO A 111 -0.47 12.82 15.58
CA PRO A 111 0.79 13.53 15.66
C PRO A 111 1.91 12.66 15.09
N ILE A 112 2.71 13.26 14.24
CA ILE A 112 3.85 12.58 13.62
C ILE A 112 4.99 12.61 14.63
N HIS A 113 5.27 11.48 15.22
CA HIS A 113 6.46 11.33 16.05
C HIS A 113 7.65 11.02 15.15
N PRO A 114 8.73 11.82 15.17
CA PRO A 114 9.88 11.64 14.29
C PRO A 114 10.65 10.33 14.56
N HIS A 115 10.40 9.71 15.68
CA HIS A 115 10.95 8.41 16.05
C HIS A 115 9.83 7.52 16.58
N PHE A 116 10.04 6.22 16.55
CA PHE A 116 9.27 5.31 17.39
C PHE A 116 9.09 5.95 18.76
N PRO A 117 7.91 5.82 19.39
CA PRO A 117 7.73 6.37 20.71
C PRO A 117 8.91 5.88 21.55
N SER A 118 9.88 6.76 21.74
CA SER A 118 10.90 6.49 22.73
C SER A 118 10.14 6.25 24.03
N GLU A 119 10.67 5.41 24.88
CA GLU A 119 10.08 5.18 26.21
C GLU A 119 9.60 6.48 26.84
N LYS A 120 10.37 7.56 26.66
CA LYS A 120 10.04 8.93 27.10
C LYS A 120 8.80 9.56 26.46
N ALA A 121 8.44 9.19 25.25
CA ALA A 121 7.21 9.68 24.61
C ALA A 121 5.99 8.88 25.12
N PHE A 122 6.20 7.63 25.44
CA PHE A 122 5.19 6.78 26.05
C PHE A 122 4.89 7.22 27.48
N GLU A 123 5.92 7.52 28.26
CA GLU A 123 5.81 8.05 29.63
C GLU A 123 5.01 9.36 29.66
N ARG A 124 5.30 10.29 28.73
CA ARG A 124 4.57 11.56 28.63
C ARG A 124 3.09 11.42 28.27
N GLN A 125 2.70 10.35 27.58
CA GLN A 125 1.29 10.08 27.28
C GLN A 125 0.53 9.50 28.48
N GLN A 126 1.23 8.89 29.41
CA GLN A 126 0.63 8.35 30.65
C GLN A 126 0.45 9.42 31.72
N GLU A 127 1.19 10.52 31.65
CA GLU A 127 1.12 11.66 32.59
C GLU A 127 0.02 12.69 32.21
N GLN A 128 -0.60 12.54 31.06
CA GLN A 128 -1.74 13.36 30.61
C GLN A 128 -3.08 12.65 30.84
#